data_1ea8ff78baa56829f040fcaa811147d3
#
_entry.id   1ea8ff78baa56829f040fcaa811147d3
#
_cell.length_a   1.000
_cell.length_b   1.000
_cell.length_c   1.000
_cell.angle_alpha   90.00
_cell.angle_beta   90.00
_cell.angle_gamma   90.00
#
_symmetry.space_group_name_H-M   'P 1'
#
loop_
_entity.id
_entity.type
_entity.pdbx_description
1 polymer ?
#
loop_
_entity_poly.entity_id
_entity_poly.type
_entity_poly.pdbx_seq_one_letter_code
_entity_poly.pdbx_strand_id
1 'polypeptide(L)'
;MQFDYIIIGSGSVGSTLAYHPCGTMRMGNKKDPMTVVDCECKVRFVERLRVADSSIFPSITNGNLNAPTIMVAEKATDHILGRGMLSPSNLKGFIHPEWQNSQR
;
A
#
# COMPACT_ATOMS: atom_id res chain seq x y z
N MET A 1 -4.89 -9.01 28.68
CA MET A 1 -5.72 -8.51 27.57
C MET A 1 -5.13 -9.10 26.30
N GLN A 2 -5.86 -9.87 25.56
CA GLN A 2 -5.40 -10.54 24.34
C GLN A 2 -5.98 -9.76 23.16
N PHE A 3 -5.13 -9.23 22.29
CA PHE A 3 -5.57 -8.53 21.07
C PHE A 3 -5.36 -9.45 19.88
N ASP A 4 -6.33 -9.52 18.98
CA ASP A 4 -6.23 -10.31 17.76
C ASP A 4 -5.39 -9.60 16.69
N TYR A 5 -5.27 -8.28 16.76
CA TYR A 5 -4.54 -7.46 15.79
C TYR A 5 -3.87 -6.26 16.45
N ILE A 6 -2.67 -5.94 15.99
CA ILE A 6 -1.98 -4.68 16.27
C ILE A 6 -1.77 -3.98 14.93
N ILE A 7 -2.25 -2.73 14.81
CA ILE A 7 -2.05 -1.89 13.63
C ILE A 7 -1.01 -0.84 13.98
N ILE A 8 0.11 -0.84 13.25
CA ILE A 8 1.18 0.14 13.39
C ILE A 8 1.28 0.92 12.07
N GLY A 9 1.22 2.22 12.14
CA GLY A 9 1.36 3.11 10.99
C GLY A 9 1.87 4.49 11.37
N SER A 10 2.59 5.14 10.48
CA SER A 10 2.94 6.56 10.60
C SER A 10 1.74 7.39 10.15
N GLY A 11 1.10 8.11 11.07
CA GLY A 11 -0.02 8.99 10.76
C GLY A 11 0.33 10.09 9.76
N SER A 12 -0.70 10.68 9.16
CA SER A 12 -0.62 11.71 8.10
C SER A 12 0.20 12.96 8.48
N VAL A 13 0.35 13.26 9.77
CA VAL A 13 1.05 14.45 10.24
C VAL A 13 2.57 14.35 10.13
N GLY A 14 3.15 13.16 10.34
CA GLY A 14 4.59 12.94 10.21
C GLY A 14 5.07 12.90 8.76
N SER A 15 4.18 12.55 7.81
CA SER A 15 4.53 12.42 6.40
C SER A 15 4.49 13.73 5.61
N THR A 16 3.83 14.76 6.14
CA THR A 16 3.69 16.06 5.45
C THR A 16 5.01 16.83 5.41
N LEU A 17 5.89 16.60 6.37
CA LEU A 17 7.20 17.27 6.47
C LEU A 17 8.34 16.50 5.78
N ALA A 18 8.13 15.27 5.38
CA ALA A 18 9.17 14.38 4.88
C ALA A 18 8.86 13.81 3.49
N TYR A 19 8.64 14.63 2.49
CA TYR A 19 8.65 14.26 1.06
C TYR A 19 7.91 12.94 0.71
N HIS A 20 6.75 12.66 1.28
CA HIS A 20 5.97 11.44 1.03
C HIS A 20 6.78 10.14 1.27
N PRO A 21 7.26 9.86 2.49
CA PRO A 21 7.99 8.62 2.75
C PRO A 21 7.08 7.41 2.51
N CYS A 22 7.57 6.45 1.75
CA CYS A 22 6.88 5.21 1.46
C CYS A 22 7.90 4.09 1.19
N GLY A 23 7.43 2.83 1.14
CA GLY A 23 8.24 1.70 0.70
C GLY A 23 9.20 1.09 1.73
N THR A 24 9.18 1.53 3.00
CA THR A 24 10.06 0.98 4.05
C THR A 24 9.71 -0.46 4.45
N MET A 25 8.46 -0.87 4.23
CA MET A 25 7.93 -2.23 4.48
C MET A 25 7.44 -2.85 3.16
N ARG A 26 8.20 -2.70 2.12
CA ARG A 26 7.86 -2.97 0.74
C ARG A 26 7.11 -4.29 0.53
N MET A 27 5.98 -4.21 -0.15
CA MET A 27 5.21 -5.36 -0.62
C MET A 27 5.86 -6.00 -1.84
N GLY A 28 5.79 -7.32 -1.95
CA GLY A 28 6.24 -7.98 -3.17
C GLY A 28 6.24 -9.50 -3.11
N ASN A 29 6.89 -10.10 -4.11
CA ASN A 29 6.95 -11.54 -4.28
C ASN A 29 7.84 -12.19 -3.22
N LYS A 30 7.49 -13.41 -2.80
CA LYS A 30 8.28 -14.23 -1.86
C LYS A 30 9.72 -14.49 -2.30
N LYS A 31 9.99 -14.41 -3.61
CA LYS A 31 11.34 -14.60 -4.17
C LYS A 31 12.23 -13.36 -4.06
N ASP A 32 11.66 -12.19 -3.83
CA ASP A 32 12.41 -10.95 -3.66
C ASP A 32 12.81 -10.80 -2.17
N PRO A 33 14.10 -10.85 -1.84
CA PRO A 33 14.57 -10.74 -0.45
C PRO A 33 14.31 -9.36 0.17
N MET A 34 14.05 -8.34 -0.65
CA MET A 34 13.77 -6.98 -0.19
C MET A 34 12.31 -6.75 0.21
N THR A 35 11.45 -7.77 0.07
CA THR A 35 10.04 -7.63 0.43
C THR A 35 9.79 -8.00 1.89
N VAL A 36 9.03 -7.17 2.57
CA VAL A 36 8.70 -7.31 3.99
C VAL A 36 7.29 -7.84 4.19
N VAL A 37 6.35 -7.43 3.33
CA VAL A 37 4.95 -7.89 3.39
C VAL A 37 4.52 -8.58 2.09
N ASP A 38 3.55 -9.47 2.20
CA ASP A 38 2.91 -10.13 1.06
C ASP A 38 1.74 -9.29 0.48
N CYS A 39 1.08 -9.84 -0.55
CA CYS A 39 -0.06 -9.18 -1.21
C CYS A 39 -1.32 -9.04 -0.33
N GLU A 40 -1.34 -9.70 0.83
CA GLU A 40 -2.38 -9.57 1.85
C GLU A 40 -1.94 -8.67 3.00
N CYS A 41 -0.87 -7.89 2.83
CA CYS A 41 -0.29 -7.01 3.85
C CYS A 41 0.29 -7.74 5.08
N LYS A 42 0.46 -9.07 5.03
CA LYS A 42 1.03 -9.85 6.12
C LYS A 42 2.55 -9.69 6.17
N VAL A 43 3.09 -9.42 7.35
CA VAL A 43 4.54 -9.36 7.56
C VAL A 43 5.12 -10.77 7.43
N ARG A 44 6.17 -10.89 6.63
CA ARG A 44 6.82 -12.19 6.39
C ARG A 44 7.56 -12.64 7.66
N PHE A 45 7.50 -13.94 7.91
CA PHE A 45 8.13 -14.59 9.06
C PHE A 45 7.59 -14.18 10.44
N VAL A 46 6.50 -13.40 10.48
CA VAL A 46 5.81 -13.02 11.72
C VAL A 46 4.34 -13.37 11.57
N GLU A 47 3.82 -14.15 12.51
CA GLU A 47 2.41 -14.50 12.52
C GLU A 47 1.55 -13.37 13.06
N ARG A 48 0.34 -13.24 12.54
CA ARG A 48 -0.70 -12.32 13.02
C ARG A 48 -0.32 -10.84 12.99
N LEU A 49 0.64 -10.45 12.14
CA LEU A 49 1.05 -9.07 11.96
C LEU A 49 0.81 -8.63 10.51
N ARG A 50 0.20 -7.47 10.34
CA ARG A 50 0.02 -6.82 9.04
C ARG A 50 0.45 -5.37 9.10
N VAL A 51 0.87 -4.84 7.96
CA VAL A 51 1.15 -3.41 7.76
C VAL A 51 0.25 -2.92 6.63
N ALA A 52 -0.51 -1.84 6.86
CA ALA A 52 -1.52 -1.35 5.93
C ALA A 52 -1.47 0.18 5.79
N ASP A 53 -0.32 0.69 5.41
CA ASP A 53 -0.08 2.10 5.14
C ASP A 53 0.84 2.27 3.91
N SER A 54 1.26 3.50 3.60
CA SER A 54 2.14 3.79 2.46
C SER A 54 3.52 3.14 2.55
N SER A 55 3.93 2.64 3.71
CA SER A 55 5.22 1.95 3.85
C SER A 55 5.29 0.66 3.03
N ILE A 56 4.14 0.04 2.70
CA ILE A 56 4.10 -1.19 1.90
C ILE A 56 4.24 -0.96 0.39
N PHE A 57 4.23 0.28 -0.08
CA PHE A 57 4.30 0.55 -1.52
C PHE A 57 5.61 0.01 -2.12
N PRO A 58 5.56 -0.75 -3.22
CA PRO A 58 6.75 -1.25 -3.90
C PRO A 58 7.54 -0.13 -4.60
N SER A 59 6.86 0.93 -4.98
CA SER A 59 7.42 2.16 -5.56
C SER A 59 6.54 3.35 -5.20
N ILE A 60 7.12 4.55 -5.25
CA ILE A 60 6.35 5.78 -5.03
C ILE A 60 5.27 5.93 -6.10
N THR A 61 4.05 6.26 -5.67
CA THR A 61 2.94 6.52 -6.58
C THR A 61 3.07 7.87 -7.24
N ASN A 62 2.51 8.02 -8.44
CA ASN A 62 2.47 9.31 -9.12
C ASN A 62 1.44 10.23 -8.44
N GLY A 63 1.89 11.36 -7.96
CA GLY A 63 1.07 12.34 -7.23
C GLY A 63 1.07 12.12 -5.71
N ASN A 64 -0.04 12.45 -5.05
CA ASN A 64 -0.16 12.40 -3.60
C ASN A 64 -0.35 10.96 -3.09
N LEU A 65 0.25 10.63 -1.93
CA LEU A 65 0.13 9.31 -1.31
C LEU A 65 -1.20 9.06 -0.58
N ASN A 66 -1.99 10.10 -0.29
CA ASN A 66 -3.16 9.96 0.58
C ASN A 66 -4.22 9.00 0.00
N ALA A 67 -4.65 9.23 -1.24
CA ALA A 67 -5.68 8.39 -1.87
C ALA A 67 -5.23 6.92 -2.02
N PRO A 68 -4.04 6.59 -2.54
CA PRO A 68 -3.58 5.20 -2.59
C PRO A 68 -3.36 4.58 -1.20
N THR A 69 -3.02 5.36 -0.18
CA THR A 69 -2.90 4.84 1.19
C THR A 69 -4.27 4.44 1.76
N ILE A 70 -5.30 5.26 1.55
CA ILE A 70 -6.68 4.91 1.93
C ILE A 70 -7.13 3.64 1.20
N MET A 71 -6.89 3.54 -0.09
CA MET A 71 -7.23 2.34 -0.88
C MET A 71 -6.55 1.08 -0.34
N VAL A 72 -5.28 1.15 0.06
CA VAL A 72 -4.56 0.04 0.69
C VAL A 72 -5.19 -0.34 2.02
N ALA A 73 -5.54 0.63 2.86
CA ALA A 73 -6.16 0.38 4.15
C ALA A 73 -7.54 -0.30 4.02
N GLU A 74 -8.37 0.14 3.09
CA GLU A 74 -9.65 -0.49 2.76
C GLU A 74 -9.46 -1.94 2.31
N LYS A 75 -8.55 -2.18 1.37
CA LYS A 75 -8.26 -3.52 0.87
C LYS A 75 -7.69 -4.44 1.95
N ALA A 76 -6.82 -3.94 2.81
CA ALA A 76 -6.29 -4.68 3.94
C ALA A 76 -7.40 -5.06 4.94
N THR A 77 -8.37 -4.16 5.16
CA THR A 77 -9.54 -4.40 5.99
C THR A 77 -10.39 -5.55 5.43
N ASP A 78 -10.63 -5.59 4.12
CA ASP A 78 -11.34 -6.68 3.48
C ASP A 78 -10.62 -8.03 3.66
N HIS A 79 -9.30 -8.05 3.50
CA HIS A 79 -8.50 -9.25 3.78
C HIS A 79 -8.59 -9.70 5.24
N ILE A 80 -8.59 -8.77 6.19
CA ILE A 80 -8.71 -9.09 7.62
C ILE A 80 -10.09 -9.68 7.94
N LEU A 81 -11.14 -9.12 7.37
CA LEU A 81 -12.52 -9.53 7.60
C LEU A 81 -12.97 -10.71 6.73
N GLY A 82 -12.11 -11.22 5.85
CA GLY A 82 -12.44 -12.31 4.93
C GLY A 82 -13.53 -11.93 3.92
N ARG A 83 -13.64 -10.64 3.57
CA ARG A 83 -14.62 -10.15 2.59
C ARG A 83 -14.14 -10.43 1.17
N GLY A 84 -15.10 -10.64 0.26
CA GLY A 84 -14.79 -10.74 -1.17
C GLY A 84 -14.24 -9.42 -1.69
N MET A 85 -13.17 -9.50 -2.49
CA MET A 85 -12.62 -8.33 -3.16
C MET A 85 -13.58 -7.77 -4.19
N LEU A 86 -13.57 -6.45 -4.36
CA LEU A 86 -14.27 -5.80 -5.46
C LEU A 86 -13.76 -6.34 -6.80
N SER A 87 -14.66 -6.46 -7.77
CA SER A 87 -14.28 -6.85 -9.13
C SER A 87 -13.27 -5.86 -9.71
N PRO A 88 -12.26 -6.33 -10.47
CA PRO A 88 -11.33 -5.45 -11.15
C PRO A 88 -12.06 -4.42 -12.02
N SER A 89 -11.65 -3.17 -11.94
CA SER A 89 -12.14 -2.14 -12.86
C SER A 89 -11.54 -2.36 -14.24
N ASN A 90 -12.40 -2.47 -15.26
CA ASN A 90 -11.97 -2.56 -16.66
C ASN A 90 -11.80 -1.17 -17.32
N LEU A 91 -11.82 -0.10 -16.53
CA LEU A 91 -11.59 1.25 -17.04
C LEU A 91 -10.17 1.38 -17.56
N LYS A 92 -10.04 1.82 -18.80
CA LYS A 92 -8.74 2.18 -19.36
C LYS A 92 -8.25 3.46 -18.69
N GLY A 93 -7.02 3.45 -18.21
CA GLY A 93 -6.38 4.67 -17.70
C GLY A 93 -6.29 5.74 -18.81
N PHE A 94 -6.51 7.00 -18.44
CA PHE A 94 -6.26 8.10 -19.35
C PHE A 94 -4.75 8.23 -19.57
N ILE A 95 -4.33 8.16 -20.82
CA ILE A 95 -2.95 8.45 -21.24
C ILE A 95 -3.03 9.72 -22.10
N HIS A 96 -2.35 10.77 -21.64
CA HIS A 96 -2.28 12.01 -22.42
C HIS A 96 -1.63 11.74 -23.78
N PRO A 97 -2.21 12.17 -24.91
CA PRO A 97 -1.67 11.86 -26.25
C PRO A 97 -0.21 12.24 -26.44
N GLU A 98 0.21 13.31 -25.79
CA GLU A 98 1.56 13.86 -25.90
C GLU A 98 2.44 13.58 -24.66
N TRP A 99 2.13 12.54 -23.90
CA TRP A 99 2.84 12.25 -22.65
C TRP A 99 4.36 12.05 -22.80
N GLN A 100 4.80 11.68 -24.01
CA GLN A 100 6.23 11.48 -24.32
C GLN A 100 6.94 12.79 -24.67
N ASN A 101 6.23 13.80 -25.17
CA ASN A 101 6.79 15.01 -25.77
C ASN A 101 6.50 16.28 -24.96
N SER A 102 5.55 16.23 -24.04
CA SER A 102 5.11 17.38 -23.27
C SER A 102 5.20 17.07 -21.78
N GLN A 103 6.13 17.72 -21.10
CA GLN A 103 6.02 17.92 -19.65
C GLN A 103 5.12 19.14 -19.41
N ARG A 104 4.22 19.05 -18.44
CA ARG A 104 3.37 20.17 -18.03
C ARG A 104 4.18 21.40 -17.72
#